data_237d1f38268d0c6fbcc1dc9c1d80d653
#
_entry.id   237d1f38268d0c6fbcc1dc9c1d80d653
#
_cell.length_a   1.000
_cell.length_b   1.000
_cell.length_c   1.000
_cell.angle_alpha   90.00
_cell.angle_beta   90.00
_cell.angle_gamma   90.00
#
_symmetry.space_group_name_H-M   'P 1'
#
loop_
_entity.id
_entity.type
_entity.pdbx_description
1 polymer ?
#
loop_
_entity_poly.entity_id
_entity_poly.type
_entity_poly.pdbx_seq_one_letter_code
_entity_poly.pdbx_strand_id
1 'polypeptide(L)'
;MTDVRIDQTAQPTGTSYRQARRSGMPMNACKKRPTIFPWPPVLLVTAVIAGLVLGHNAPYEITFPMARPSGLALIVTGLLIDIWAMAALRKARTTIWPNRSSSHLVVNGPFSYTRNPIYISNVMLLLGAGLLLGNFWFIPLAVIDAVLTYFLAIRREEKHLNANFGYKYEAYCRAVRRWI
;
A
#
# COMPACT_ATOMS: atom_id res chain seq x y z
N MET A 1 -1.78 23.70 -3.25
CA MET A 1 -2.57 22.66 -3.96
C MET A 1 -1.87 22.43 -5.28
N THR A 2 -0.83 21.61 -5.29
CA THR A 2 -0.02 21.31 -6.47
C THR A 2 -0.62 20.12 -7.17
N ASP A 3 -1.35 20.42 -8.25
CA ASP A 3 -1.88 19.41 -9.18
C ASP A 3 -0.66 18.80 -9.93
N VAL A 4 -0.27 17.59 -9.55
CA VAL A 4 0.82 16.87 -10.23
C VAL A 4 0.26 16.40 -11.58
N ARG A 5 0.27 17.31 -12.56
CA ARG A 5 -0.03 17.00 -13.95
C ARG A 5 1.13 16.21 -14.55
N ILE A 6 1.08 14.89 -14.44
CA ILE A 6 1.93 14.05 -15.27
C ILE A 6 1.34 14.11 -16.67
N ASP A 7 2.05 14.76 -17.59
CA ASP A 7 1.64 14.82 -18.99
C ASP A 7 1.51 13.39 -19.56
N GLN A 8 0.28 12.99 -19.79
CA GLN A 8 -0.04 11.66 -20.30
C GLN A 8 0.21 11.52 -21.81
N THR A 9 0.60 12.63 -22.48
CA THR A 9 0.75 12.68 -23.95
C THR A 9 2.19 12.49 -24.43
N ALA A 10 3.19 12.48 -23.54
CA ALA A 10 4.58 12.24 -23.93
C ALA A 10 4.78 10.79 -24.39
N GLN A 11 4.53 10.54 -25.66
CA GLN A 11 4.92 9.30 -26.33
C GLN A 11 6.45 9.27 -26.45
N PRO A 12 7.13 8.20 -26.04
CA PRO A 12 8.56 8.05 -26.28
C PRO A 12 8.77 8.03 -27.80
N THR A 13 9.71 8.85 -28.27
CA THR A 13 10.10 8.94 -29.68
C THR A 13 10.38 7.55 -30.26
N GLY A 14 9.83 7.26 -31.44
CA GLY A 14 9.76 5.94 -32.07
C GLY A 14 11.08 5.15 -32.30
N THR A 15 12.22 5.69 -31.86
CA THR A 15 13.55 5.06 -31.99
C THR A 15 13.75 3.92 -30.97
N SER A 16 13.28 4.06 -29.74
CA SER A 16 13.48 3.03 -28.70
C SER A 16 12.58 1.80 -28.92
N TYR A 17 11.37 2.01 -29.47
CA TYR A 17 10.46 0.91 -29.84
C TYR A 17 11.00 0.08 -31.03
N ARG A 18 11.66 0.72 -31.99
CA ARG A 18 12.26 0.01 -33.12
C ARG A 18 13.46 -0.85 -32.71
N GLN A 19 14.25 -0.41 -31.72
CA GLN A 19 15.37 -1.19 -31.20
C GLN A 19 14.92 -2.41 -30.41
N ALA A 20 13.90 -2.29 -29.54
CA ALA A 20 13.32 -3.41 -28.80
C ALA A 20 12.71 -4.48 -29.72
N ARG A 21 12.15 -4.08 -30.86
CA ARG A 21 11.59 -5.02 -31.86
C ARG A 21 12.69 -5.77 -32.64
N ARG A 22 13.87 -5.21 -32.80
CA ARG A 22 15.01 -5.86 -33.49
C ARG A 22 15.74 -6.89 -32.64
N SER A 23 15.64 -6.81 -31.31
CA SER A 23 16.32 -7.76 -30.41
C SER A 23 15.57 -9.07 -30.18
N GLY A 24 14.43 -9.30 -30.85
CA GLY A 24 13.70 -10.58 -30.79
C GLY A 24 13.28 -11.03 -29.37
N MET A 25 13.35 -10.14 -28.38
CA MET A 25 12.89 -10.49 -27.03
C MET A 25 11.37 -10.68 -27.05
N PRO A 26 10.88 -11.86 -26.68
CA PRO A 26 9.44 -12.07 -26.60
C PRO A 26 8.87 -11.13 -25.53
N MET A 27 8.03 -10.17 -25.96
CA MET A 27 7.33 -9.23 -25.07
C MET A 27 6.44 -9.91 -24.00
N ASN A 28 6.38 -11.23 -24.03
CA ASN A 28 5.58 -12.07 -23.13
C ASN A 28 6.38 -12.74 -21.99
N ALA A 29 7.71 -12.54 -21.92
CA ALA A 29 8.56 -13.28 -20.98
C ALA A 29 8.40 -12.86 -19.51
N CYS A 30 7.70 -11.77 -19.22
CA CYS A 30 7.56 -11.25 -17.83
C CYS A 30 6.13 -11.15 -17.31
N LYS A 31 5.18 -11.89 -17.93
CA LYS A 31 3.82 -12.00 -17.36
C LYS A 31 3.82 -13.01 -16.19
N LYS A 32 4.66 -12.76 -15.19
CA LYS A 32 4.56 -13.48 -13.91
C LYS A 32 3.19 -13.16 -13.33
N ARG A 33 2.36 -14.20 -13.19
CA ARG A 33 1.03 -14.09 -12.56
C ARG A 33 1.20 -13.41 -11.21
N PRO A 34 0.38 -12.41 -10.88
CA PRO A 34 0.40 -11.82 -9.54
C PRO A 34 0.16 -12.93 -8.53
N THR A 35 0.80 -12.83 -7.38
CA THR A 35 0.63 -13.80 -6.29
C THR A 35 -0.84 -13.80 -5.87
N ILE A 36 -1.47 -14.99 -5.94
CA ILE A 36 -2.90 -15.22 -5.68
C ILE A 36 -3.27 -14.93 -4.20
N PHE A 37 -2.28 -14.82 -3.31
CA PHE A 37 -2.52 -14.73 -1.89
C PHE A 37 -2.68 -13.27 -1.41
N PRO A 38 -3.80 -12.93 -0.74
CA PRO A 38 -4.10 -11.58 -0.25
C PRO A 38 -3.32 -11.29 1.06
N TRP A 39 -1.98 -11.15 0.98
CA TRP A 39 -1.13 -10.95 2.14
C TRP A 39 -1.56 -9.81 3.08
N PRO A 40 -1.90 -8.59 2.60
CA PRO A 40 -2.14 -7.47 3.51
C PRO A 40 -3.30 -7.70 4.49
N PRO A 41 -4.50 -8.11 4.07
CA PRO A 41 -5.58 -8.34 5.02
C PRO A 41 -5.31 -9.53 5.96
N VAL A 42 -4.59 -10.57 5.48
CA VAL A 42 -4.23 -11.72 6.31
C VAL A 42 -3.23 -11.31 7.39
N LEU A 43 -2.22 -10.52 7.06
CA LEU A 43 -1.24 -10.01 8.01
C LEU A 43 -1.91 -9.14 9.08
N LEU A 44 -2.77 -8.20 8.66
CA LEU A 44 -3.52 -7.34 9.59
C LEU A 44 -4.37 -8.16 10.57
N VAL A 45 -5.16 -9.12 10.06
CA VAL A 45 -6.02 -9.98 10.92
C VAL A 45 -5.16 -10.81 11.87
N THR A 46 -4.05 -11.38 11.38
CA THR A 46 -3.12 -12.16 12.22
C THR A 46 -2.50 -11.30 13.31
N ALA A 47 -2.09 -10.06 12.99
CA ALA A 47 -1.54 -9.13 13.97
C ALA A 47 -2.57 -8.74 15.04
N VAL A 48 -3.83 -8.52 14.64
CA VAL A 48 -4.92 -8.24 15.59
C VAL A 48 -5.13 -9.42 16.53
N ILE A 49 -5.27 -10.63 16.01
CA ILE A 49 -5.47 -11.84 16.82
C ILE A 49 -4.27 -12.04 17.77
N ALA A 50 -3.04 -11.92 17.27
CA ALA A 50 -1.84 -12.06 18.08
C ALA A 50 -1.79 -11.00 19.19
N GLY A 51 -2.15 -9.74 18.90
CA GLY A 51 -2.21 -8.67 19.88
C GLY A 51 -3.20 -8.92 21.01
N LEU A 52 -4.38 -9.44 20.66
CA LEU A 52 -5.40 -9.80 21.65
C LEU A 52 -4.94 -10.99 22.52
N VAL A 53 -4.38 -12.04 21.91
CA VAL A 53 -3.88 -13.21 22.63
C VAL A 53 -2.72 -12.86 23.56
N LEU A 54 -1.75 -12.09 23.06
CA LEU A 54 -0.60 -11.64 23.89
C LEU A 54 -1.05 -10.71 25.01
N GLY A 55 -1.97 -9.79 24.76
CA GLY A 55 -2.53 -8.92 25.77
C GLY A 55 -3.30 -9.66 26.86
N HIS A 56 -3.95 -10.80 26.52
CA HIS A 56 -4.63 -11.64 27.48
C HIS A 56 -3.64 -12.45 28.37
N ASN A 57 -2.60 -13.02 27.75
CA ASN A 57 -1.66 -13.91 28.46
C ASN A 57 -0.52 -13.16 29.17
N ALA A 58 -0.12 -12.01 28.65
CA ALA A 58 0.94 -11.18 29.20
C ALA A 58 0.51 -9.69 29.14
N PRO A 59 -0.31 -9.25 30.09
CA PRO A 59 -0.83 -7.89 30.06
C PRO A 59 0.26 -6.86 30.35
N TYR A 60 0.62 -6.08 29.34
CA TYR A 60 1.40 -4.86 29.44
C TYR A 60 0.52 -3.69 29.04
N GLU A 61 0.14 -2.88 30.02
CA GLU A 61 -0.83 -1.81 29.82
C GLU A 61 -0.17 -0.49 29.41
N ILE A 62 -0.81 0.18 28.45
CA ILE A 62 -0.52 1.56 28.09
C ILE A 62 -1.50 2.44 28.87
N THR A 63 -0.99 3.14 29.90
CA THR A 63 -1.79 3.99 30.76
C THR A 63 -1.33 5.44 30.69
N PHE A 64 -1.96 6.24 29.84
CA PHE A 64 -1.87 7.69 29.88
C PHE A 64 -3.22 8.33 29.50
N PRO A 65 -3.55 9.52 30.01
CA PRO A 65 -4.91 10.08 29.89
C PRO A 65 -5.44 10.21 28.48
N MET A 66 -4.55 10.45 27.52
CA MET A 66 -4.93 10.64 26.11
C MET A 66 -4.82 9.36 25.24
N ALA A 67 -4.46 8.20 25.81
CA ALA A 67 -4.28 6.96 25.05
C ALA A 67 -5.53 6.58 24.26
N ARG A 68 -6.67 6.47 24.93
CA ARG A 68 -7.94 6.09 24.30
C ARG A 68 -8.43 7.07 23.22
N PRO A 69 -8.51 8.39 23.47
CA PRO A 69 -8.92 9.33 22.44
C PRO A 69 -7.94 9.38 21.27
N SER A 70 -6.63 9.29 21.50
CA SER A 70 -5.63 9.20 20.42
C SER A 70 -5.78 7.91 19.63
N GLY A 71 -6.04 6.78 20.30
CA GLY A 71 -6.29 5.51 19.64
C GLY A 71 -7.52 5.56 18.73
N LEU A 72 -8.61 6.14 19.23
CA LEU A 72 -9.81 6.34 18.41
C LEU A 72 -9.55 7.27 17.23
N ALA A 73 -8.83 8.36 17.42
CA ALA A 73 -8.47 9.28 16.34
C ALA A 73 -7.65 8.59 15.24
N LEU A 74 -6.66 7.74 15.61
CA LEU A 74 -5.88 6.94 14.66
C LEU A 74 -6.75 5.96 13.88
N ILE A 75 -7.67 5.25 14.54
CA ILE A 75 -8.58 4.32 13.88
C ILE A 75 -9.46 5.06 12.87
N VAL A 76 -10.10 6.15 13.30
CA VAL A 76 -10.98 6.94 12.42
C VAL A 76 -10.19 7.47 11.22
N THR A 77 -9.00 8.04 11.43
CA THR A 77 -8.16 8.56 10.36
C THR A 77 -7.71 7.44 9.41
N GLY A 78 -7.30 6.28 9.92
CA GLY A 78 -6.94 5.12 9.10
C GLY A 78 -8.11 4.67 8.23
N LEU A 79 -9.31 4.52 8.80
CA LEU A 79 -10.51 4.14 8.04
C LEU A 79 -10.86 5.18 6.96
N LEU A 80 -10.73 6.47 7.24
CA LEU A 80 -10.97 7.51 6.25
C LEU A 80 -9.97 7.45 5.10
N ILE A 81 -8.70 7.19 5.38
CA ILE A 81 -7.67 6.98 4.35
C ILE A 81 -8.01 5.76 3.50
N ASP A 82 -8.44 4.64 4.10
CA ASP A 82 -8.85 3.43 3.38
C ASP A 82 -10.03 3.69 2.45
N ILE A 83 -11.08 4.31 2.98
CA ILE A 83 -12.26 4.68 2.19
C ILE A 83 -11.87 5.58 1.01
N TRP A 84 -11.02 6.58 1.25
CA TRP A 84 -10.54 7.47 0.20
C TRP A 84 -9.69 6.75 -0.86
N ALA A 85 -8.78 5.85 -0.43
CA ALA A 85 -7.97 5.05 -1.33
C ALA A 85 -8.84 4.10 -2.18
N MET A 86 -9.80 3.42 -1.55
CA MET A 86 -10.74 2.55 -2.24
C MET A 86 -11.62 3.32 -3.24
N ALA A 87 -12.10 4.52 -2.88
CA ALA A 87 -12.86 5.37 -3.78
C ALA A 87 -12.02 5.80 -5.00
N ALA A 88 -10.74 6.15 -4.80
CA ALA A 88 -9.82 6.50 -5.89
C ALA A 88 -9.58 5.32 -6.83
N LEU A 89 -9.35 4.11 -6.29
CA LEU A 89 -9.19 2.88 -7.08
C LEU A 89 -10.45 2.54 -7.88
N ARG A 90 -11.63 2.62 -7.26
CA ARG A 90 -12.92 2.37 -7.93
C ARG A 90 -13.18 3.38 -9.05
N LYS A 91 -12.92 4.68 -8.81
CA LYS A 91 -13.09 5.73 -9.83
C LYS A 91 -12.19 5.51 -11.04
N ALA A 92 -10.99 5.01 -10.83
CA ALA A 92 -10.04 4.68 -11.90
C ALA A 92 -10.40 3.40 -12.66
N ARG A 93 -11.50 2.72 -12.31
CA ARG A 93 -11.91 1.42 -12.87
C ARG A 93 -10.80 0.37 -12.82
N THR A 94 -9.87 0.53 -11.91
CA THR A 94 -8.80 -0.44 -11.71
C THR A 94 -9.22 -1.47 -10.66
N THR A 95 -8.66 -2.67 -10.78
CA THR A 95 -9.05 -3.78 -9.92
C THR A 95 -8.42 -3.61 -8.54
N ILE A 96 -9.23 -3.68 -7.49
CA ILE A 96 -8.80 -3.65 -6.09
C ILE A 96 -8.10 -4.96 -5.71
N TRP A 97 -8.37 -6.03 -6.46
CA TRP A 97 -7.80 -7.35 -6.20
C TRP A 97 -6.37 -7.46 -6.74
N PRO A 98 -5.40 -7.93 -5.93
CA PRO A 98 -4.00 -8.07 -6.33
C PRO A 98 -3.81 -9.10 -7.48
N ASN A 99 -4.85 -9.83 -7.85
CA ASN A 99 -4.82 -10.91 -8.84
C ASN A 99 -5.13 -10.48 -10.28
N ARG A 100 -5.51 -9.22 -10.53
CA ARG A 100 -5.74 -8.73 -11.89
C ARG A 100 -4.74 -7.64 -12.24
N SER A 101 -4.24 -7.67 -13.47
CA SER A 101 -3.36 -6.62 -14.01
C SER A 101 -4.08 -5.28 -13.90
N SER A 102 -3.48 -4.32 -13.18
CA SER A 102 -3.97 -2.94 -13.14
C SER A 102 -4.02 -2.40 -14.55
N SER A 103 -5.21 -2.01 -15.02
CA SER A 103 -5.39 -1.43 -16.36
C SER A 103 -4.92 0.03 -16.40
N HIS A 104 -4.89 0.71 -15.26
CA HIS A 104 -4.48 2.11 -15.14
C HIS A 104 -3.65 2.33 -13.87
N LEU A 105 -2.58 3.13 -14.00
CA LEU A 105 -1.79 3.60 -12.87
C LEU A 105 -2.57 4.72 -12.16
N VAL A 106 -2.95 4.49 -10.90
CA VAL A 106 -3.64 5.49 -10.09
C VAL A 106 -2.62 6.33 -9.36
N VAL A 107 -2.60 7.63 -9.63
CA VAL A 107 -1.68 8.61 -9.06
C VAL A 107 -2.39 9.76 -8.34
N ASN A 108 -3.72 9.71 -8.32
CA ASN A 108 -4.58 10.76 -7.79
C ASN A 108 -5.15 10.40 -6.40
N GLY A 109 -5.72 11.41 -5.70
CA GLY A 109 -6.28 11.22 -4.37
C GLY A 109 -5.18 10.93 -3.34
N PRO A 110 -5.34 9.93 -2.44
CA PRO A 110 -4.33 9.62 -1.44
C PRO A 110 -3.02 9.12 -2.06
N PHE A 111 -3.05 8.58 -3.29
CA PHE A 111 -1.87 8.14 -4.04
C PHE A 111 -0.99 9.31 -4.54
N SER A 112 -1.45 10.55 -4.44
CA SER A 112 -0.60 11.72 -4.70
C SER A 112 0.30 12.11 -3.52
N TYR A 113 0.00 11.63 -2.32
CA TYR A 113 0.77 11.89 -1.10
C TYR A 113 1.72 10.73 -0.74
N THR A 114 1.24 9.52 -0.90
CA THR A 114 2.00 8.29 -0.65
C THR A 114 1.64 7.22 -1.67
N ARG A 115 2.61 6.37 -2.01
CA ARG A 115 2.35 5.24 -2.91
C ARG A 115 1.57 4.09 -2.26
N ASN A 116 1.51 4.06 -0.93
CA ASN A 116 0.94 2.95 -0.17
C ASN A 116 -0.05 3.41 0.91
N PRO A 117 -1.12 4.17 0.57
CA PRO A 117 -2.03 4.72 1.57
C PRO A 117 -2.73 3.63 2.41
N ILE A 118 -3.14 2.51 1.80
CA ILE A 118 -3.81 1.40 2.48
C ILE A 118 -2.88 0.72 3.51
N TYR A 119 -1.57 0.66 3.25
CA TYR A 119 -0.62 0.06 4.20
C TYR A 119 -0.30 1.00 5.37
N ILE A 120 -0.36 2.31 5.14
CA ILE A 120 -0.26 3.31 6.22
C ILE A 120 -1.48 3.20 7.13
N SER A 121 -2.68 3.08 6.56
CA SER A 121 -3.90 2.92 7.34
C SER A 121 -3.88 1.65 8.19
N ASN A 122 -3.39 0.51 7.68
CA ASN A 122 -3.24 -0.72 8.46
C ASN A 122 -2.37 -0.51 9.71
N VAL A 123 -1.24 0.18 9.57
CA VAL A 123 -0.37 0.52 10.71
C VAL A 123 -1.11 1.42 11.70
N MET A 124 -1.84 2.43 11.20
CA MET A 124 -2.65 3.32 12.06
C MET A 124 -3.75 2.57 12.79
N LEU A 125 -4.41 1.61 12.15
CA LEU A 125 -5.42 0.75 12.76
C LEU A 125 -4.84 -0.10 13.89
N LEU A 126 -3.67 -0.72 13.68
CA LEU A 126 -3.00 -1.53 14.71
C LEU A 126 -2.56 -0.66 15.89
N LEU A 127 -1.88 0.46 15.65
CA LEU A 127 -1.46 1.38 16.70
C LEU A 127 -2.66 1.96 17.44
N GLY A 128 -3.71 2.34 16.71
CA GLY A 128 -4.96 2.84 17.25
C GLY A 128 -5.67 1.83 18.15
N ALA A 129 -5.72 0.56 17.72
CA ALA A 129 -6.27 -0.53 18.52
C ALA A 129 -5.48 -0.75 19.80
N GLY A 130 -4.15 -0.71 19.74
CA GLY A 130 -3.29 -0.81 20.92
C GLY A 130 -3.55 0.28 21.95
N LEU A 131 -3.62 1.53 21.49
CA LEU A 131 -3.91 2.67 22.36
C LEU A 131 -5.33 2.64 22.93
N LEU A 132 -6.32 2.27 22.12
CA LEU A 132 -7.71 2.20 22.53
C LEU A 132 -7.95 1.12 23.57
N LEU A 133 -7.32 -0.04 23.39
CA LEU A 133 -7.40 -1.19 24.29
C LEU A 133 -6.43 -1.10 25.48
N GLY A 134 -5.51 -0.13 25.47
CA GLY A 134 -4.43 -0.04 26.45
C GLY A 134 -3.41 -1.17 26.36
N ASN A 135 -3.28 -1.81 25.18
CA ASN A 135 -2.49 -3.02 25.01
C ASN A 135 -1.18 -2.73 24.26
N PHE A 136 -0.07 -2.83 24.96
CA PHE A 136 1.28 -2.53 24.43
C PHE A 136 1.69 -3.43 23.25
N TRP A 137 1.22 -4.68 23.20
CA TRP A 137 1.64 -5.64 22.19
C TRP A 137 1.32 -5.25 20.75
N PHE A 138 0.32 -4.40 20.57
CA PHE A 138 0.00 -3.88 19.24
C PHE A 138 1.10 -3.00 18.64
N ILE A 139 1.94 -2.35 19.45
CA ILE A 139 3.04 -1.50 18.95
C ILE A 139 4.09 -2.34 18.22
N PRO A 140 4.75 -3.36 18.83
CA PRO A 140 5.70 -4.19 18.11
C PRO A 140 5.04 -4.97 16.98
N LEU A 141 3.79 -5.40 17.13
CA LEU A 141 3.07 -6.09 16.06
C LEU A 141 2.79 -5.18 14.86
N ALA A 142 2.50 -3.90 15.06
CA ALA A 142 2.37 -2.93 13.96
C ALA A 142 3.68 -2.74 13.19
N VAL A 143 4.82 -2.74 13.87
CA VAL A 143 6.14 -2.68 13.24
C VAL A 143 6.42 -3.97 12.44
N ILE A 144 6.13 -5.13 13.02
CA ILE A 144 6.30 -6.42 12.36
C ILE A 144 5.40 -6.51 11.13
N ASP A 145 4.12 -6.11 11.24
CA ASP A 145 3.17 -6.07 10.13
C ASP A 145 3.67 -5.17 8.99
N ALA A 146 4.15 -3.96 9.30
CA ALA A 146 4.70 -3.05 8.32
C ALA A 146 5.91 -3.64 7.57
N VAL A 147 6.82 -4.30 8.30
CA VAL A 147 8.01 -4.96 7.73
C VAL A 147 7.59 -6.14 6.85
N LEU A 148 6.71 -7.01 7.33
CA LEU A 148 6.22 -8.16 6.55
C LEU A 148 5.46 -7.71 5.31
N THR A 149 4.59 -6.72 5.44
CA THR A 149 3.85 -6.12 4.32
C THR A 149 4.82 -5.54 3.28
N TYR A 150 5.89 -4.87 3.71
CA TYR A 150 6.92 -4.37 2.79
C TYR A 150 7.55 -5.48 1.96
N PHE A 151 7.97 -6.58 2.57
CA PHE A 151 8.64 -7.67 1.86
C PHE A 151 7.69 -8.55 1.05
N LEU A 152 6.51 -8.84 1.57
CA LEU A 152 5.58 -9.80 0.99
C LEU A 152 4.62 -9.18 -0.03
N ALA A 153 4.24 -7.91 0.17
CA ALA A 153 3.29 -7.22 -0.69
C ALA A 153 3.94 -6.09 -1.50
N ILE A 154 4.44 -5.02 -0.85
CA ILE A 154 4.86 -3.78 -1.50
C ILE A 154 5.95 -4.02 -2.56
N ARG A 155 7.01 -4.74 -2.22
CA ARG A 155 8.11 -5.00 -3.17
C ARG A 155 7.65 -5.78 -4.42
N ARG A 156 6.67 -6.66 -4.27
CA ARG A 156 6.11 -7.44 -5.37
C ARG A 156 5.20 -6.58 -6.23
N GLU A 157 4.37 -5.77 -5.61
CA GLU A 157 3.47 -4.83 -6.28
C GLU A 157 4.26 -3.78 -7.07
N GLU A 158 5.29 -3.18 -6.48
CA GLU A 158 6.17 -2.22 -7.16
C GLU A 158 6.85 -2.84 -8.40
N LYS A 159 7.36 -4.08 -8.29
CA LYS A 159 7.94 -4.79 -9.44
C LYS A 159 6.90 -5.03 -10.55
N HIS A 160 5.67 -5.39 -10.17
CA HIS A 160 4.58 -5.62 -11.11
C HIS A 160 4.15 -4.32 -11.78
N LEU A 161 4.02 -3.23 -11.02
CA LEU A 161 3.68 -1.91 -11.56
C LEU A 161 4.78 -1.39 -12.50
N ASN A 162 6.05 -1.56 -12.14
CA ASN A 162 7.16 -1.17 -13.00
C ASN A 162 7.17 -1.97 -14.31
N ALA A 163 6.92 -3.28 -14.25
CA ALA A 163 6.84 -4.14 -15.44
C ALA A 163 5.65 -3.76 -16.35
N ASN A 164 4.53 -3.31 -15.79
CA ASN A 164 3.34 -2.96 -16.55
C ASN A 164 3.36 -1.53 -17.12
N PHE A 165 3.89 -0.57 -16.36
CA PHE A 165 3.80 0.87 -16.67
C PHE A 165 5.16 1.50 -17.01
N GLY A 166 6.29 0.86 -16.71
CA GLY A 166 7.64 1.30 -17.04
C GLY A 166 7.91 2.76 -16.65
N TYR A 167 8.29 3.59 -17.63
CA TYR A 167 8.63 5.00 -17.42
C TYR A 167 7.56 5.81 -16.67
N LYS A 168 6.26 5.52 -16.89
CA LYS A 168 5.18 6.23 -16.16
C LYS A 168 5.23 5.95 -14.66
N TYR A 169 5.51 4.70 -14.30
CA TYR A 169 5.66 4.32 -12.90
C TYR A 169 6.94 4.91 -12.29
N GLU A 170 8.06 4.94 -13.02
CA GLU A 170 9.30 5.56 -12.56
C GLU A 170 9.14 7.07 -12.32
N ALA A 171 8.44 7.78 -13.21
CA ALA A 171 8.12 9.19 -13.05
C ALA A 171 7.28 9.42 -11.78
N TYR A 172 6.29 8.56 -11.54
CA TYR A 172 5.49 8.58 -10.32
C TYR A 172 6.34 8.33 -9.06
N CYS A 173 7.26 7.37 -9.10
CA CYS A 173 8.17 7.07 -7.98
C CYS A 173 9.10 8.23 -7.64
N ARG A 174 9.45 9.08 -8.61
CA ARG A 174 10.25 10.31 -8.39
C ARG A 174 9.44 11.42 -7.75
N ALA A 175 8.15 11.51 -8.08
CA ALA A 175 7.25 12.55 -7.58
C ALA A 175 6.65 12.24 -6.20
N VAL A 176 6.40 10.97 -5.89
CA VAL A 176 5.70 10.53 -4.67
C VAL A 176 6.53 9.53 -3.90
N ARG A 177 6.68 9.76 -2.59
CA ARG A 177 7.41 8.85 -1.70
C ARG A 177 6.64 7.55 -1.47
N ARG A 178 7.35 6.51 -1.01
CA ARG A 178 6.76 5.21 -0.70
C ARG A 178 5.85 5.25 0.52
N TRP A 179 6.28 5.98 1.55
CA TRP A 179 5.53 6.14 2.80
C TRP A 179 5.04 7.59 2.95
N ILE A 180 5.77 8.44 3.57
CA ILE A 180 5.44 9.87 3.77
C ILE A 180 6.67 10.74 3.45
#